data_ae8369aaf0b9a30743135d0364698375
#
_entry.id   ae8369aaf0b9a30743135d0364698375
#
_cell.length_a   1.000
_cell.length_b   1.000
_cell.length_c   1.000
_cell.angle_alpha   90.00
_cell.angle_beta   90.00
_cell.angle_gamma   90.00
#
_symmetry.space_group_name_H-M   'P 1'
#
loop_
_entity.id
_entity.type
_entity.pdbx_description
1 polymer ?
#
loop_
_entity_poly.entity_id
_entity_poly.type
_entity_poly.pdbx_seq_one_letter_code
_entity_poly.pdbx_strand_id
1 'polypeptide(L)'
;MVLVVGPSGAGKDSLIDGAREILKTVGDVVFPRREITRPAEAGGEGHVPVTENQFHARRELGGYLLSWGAHGLWYGIPAEIAADLRDGRTIVVNTSRSVIDDARSRFSNLRIVSVNVDDDTLRARLDARGRETEKQIALRLERARAFRVEGPDVIQFPNDGSLQAAVDRFTDVLRDLKPAD
;
A
#
# COMPACT_ATOMS: atom_id res chain seq x y z
N MET A 1 -0.20 -5.94 11.62
CA MET A 1 0.12 -5.00 10.53
C MET A 1 -0.21 -5.63 9.19
N VAL A 2 -0.86 -4.90 8.27
CA VAL A 2 -1.23 -5.36 6.93
C VAL A 2 -0.54 -4.46 5.89
N LEU A 3 0.35 -5.02 5.08
CA LEU A 3 0.97 -4.34 3.95
C LEU A 3 0.16 -4.64 2.69
N VAL A 4 -0.25 -3.61 1.98
CA VAL A 4 -0.91 -3.75 0.67
C VAL A 4 0.13 -3.47 -0.40
N VAL A 5 0.48 -4.48 -1.19
CA VAL A 5 1.50 -4.39 -2.25
C VAL A 5 0.91 -4.78 -3.59
N GLY A 6 1.58 -4.45 -4.66
CA GLY A 6 1.14 -4.79 -6.01
C GLY A 6 1.66 -3.79 -7.04
N PRO A 7 1.53 -4.07 -8.33
CA PRO A 7 2.02 -3.19 -9.38
C PRO A 7 1.34 -1.83 -9.38
N SER A 8 2.01 -0.84 -9.97
CA SER A 8 1.38 0.46 -10.22
C SER A 8 0.23 0.30 -11.21
N GLY A 9 -0.96 0.77 -10.85
CA GLY A 9 -2.17 0.55 -11.65
C GLY A 9 -3.06 -0.58 -11.14
N ALA A 10 -2.62 -1.42 -10.21
CA ALA A 10 -3.43 -2.51 -9.67
C ALA A 10 -4.64 -2.07 -8.81
N GLY A 11 -4.80 -0.77 -8.54
CA GLY A 11 -5.96 -0.25 -7.80
C GLY A 11 -5.83 -0.26 -6.28
N LYS A 12 -4.61 -0.43 -5.73
CA LYS A 12 -4.36 -0.46 -4.28
C LYS A 12 -4.96 0.72 -3.51
N ASP A 13 -4.75 1.95 -4.02
CA ASP A 13 -5.24 3.16 -3.33
C ASP A 13 -6.78 3.18 -3.30
N SER A 14 -7.43 2.81 -4.42
CA SER A 14 -8.89 2.74 -4.48
C SER A 14 -9.48 1.68 -3.53
N LEU A 15 -8.80 0.53 -3.38
CA LEU A 15 -9.19 -0.50 -2.41
C LEU A 15 -9.07 0.00 -0.97
N ILE A 16 -7.93 0.63 -0.65
CA ILE A 16 -7.66 1.18 0.69
C ILE A 16 -8.64 2.31 1.01
N ASP A 17 -8.90 3.22 0.07
CA ASP A 17 -9.82 4.35 0.28
C ASP A 17 -11.26 3.86 0.45
N GLY A 18 -11.71 2.90 -0.37
CA GLY A 18 -13.03 2.29 -0.21
C GLY A 18 -13.19 1.56 1.11
N ALA A 19 -12.22 0.74 1.50
CA ALA A 19 -12.25 0.05 2.80
C ALA A 19 -12.19 1.03 3.97
N ARG A 20 -11.42 2.12 3.87
CA ARG A 20 -11.37 3.19 4.89
C ARG A 20 -12.77 3.80 5.11
N GLU A 21 -13.52 4.08 4.05
CA GLU A 21 -14.87 4.61 4.17
C GLU A 21 -15.84 3.64 4.84
N ILE A 22 -15.76 2.35 4.52
CA ILE A 22 -16.61 1.32 5.13
C ILE A 22 -16.23 1.10 6.60
N LEU A 23 -14.94 1.10 6.92
CA LEU A 23 -14.43 0.79 8.25
C LEU A 23 -14.24 2.01 9.16
N LYS A 24 -14.59 3.22 8.72
CA LYS A 24 -14.36 4.46 9.48
C LYS A 24 -15.01 4.49 10.87
N THR A 25 -16.09 3.77 11.05
CA THR A 25 -16.79 3.65 12.34
C THR A 25 -16.30 2.47 13.19
N VAL A 26 -15.41 1.64 12.63
CA VAL A 26 -14.82 0.49 13.31
C VAL A 26 -13.47 0.92 13.84
N GLY A 27 -13.34 1.20 15.11
CA GLY A 27 -12.16 1.80 15.74
C GLY A 27 -10.87 0.96 15.69
N ASP A 28 -10.95 -0.32 15.28
CA ASP A 28 -9.84 -1.27 15.35
C ASP A 28 -8.94 -1.29 14.10
N VAL A 29 -9.33 -0.59 13.01
CA VAL A 29 -8.56 -0.54 11.77
C VAL A 29 -8.10 0.89 11.49
N VAL A 30 -6.79 1.07 11.36
CA VAL A 30 -6.16 2.38 11.12
C VAL A 30 -5.52 2.40 9.73
N PHE A 31 -5.77 3.45 8.99
CA PHE A 31 -5.21 3.69 7.66
C PHE A 31 -4.33 4.95 7.71
N PRO A 32 -3.07 4.84 8.15
CA PRO A 32 -2.19 6.00 8.28
C PRO A 32 -1.86 6.62 6.93
N ARG A 33 -1.68 7.93 6.92
CA ARG A 33 -1.16 8.64 5.75
C ARG A 33 0.35 8.51 5.71
N ARG A 34 0.88 8.16 4.54
CA ARG A 34 2.33 8.13 4.31
C ARG A 34 2.88 9.54 4.20
N GLU A 35 4.10 9.74 4.66
CA GLU A 35 4.90 10.91 4.29
C GLU A 35 5.64 10.62 3.00
N ILE A 36 5.57 11.53 2.03
CA ILE A 36 6.20 11.36 0.72
C ILE A 36 6.90 12.65 0.32
N THR A 37 8.11 12.55 -0.25
CA THR A 37 8.85 13.69 -0.80
C THR A 37 8.28 14.11 -2.17
N ARG A 38 6.96 14.27 -2.22
CA ARG A 38 6.19 14.65 -3.39
C ARG A 38 5.30 15.85 -3.04
N PRO A 39 5.23 16.90 -3.88
CA PRO A 39 4.33 18.01 -3.66
C PRO A 39 2.86 17.57 -3.52
N ALA A 40 2.08 18.25 -2.69
CA ALA A 40 0.68 17.92 -2.46
C ALA A 40 -0.17 18.00 -3.74
N GLU A 41 0.16 18.94 -4.62
CA GLU A 41 -0.56 19.23 -5.86
C GLU A 41 -0.29 18.20 -6.97
N ALA A 42 0.68 17.29 -6.79
CA ALA A 42 1.03 16.28 -7.79
C ALA A 42 -0.06 15.21 -8.00
N GLY A 43 -1.15 15.29 -7.25
CA GLY A 43 -2.29 14.38 -7.32
C GLY A 43 -1.97 12.95 -6.90
N GLY A 44 -2.96 12.07 -6.98
CA GLY A 44 -2.84 10.66 -6.57
C GLY A 44 -3.40 10.42 -5.17
N GLU A 45 -2.70 9.65 -4.35
CA GLU A 45 -3.14 9.32 -2.99
C GLU A 45 -3.04 10.51 -2.02
N GLY A 46 -3.88 10.50 -1.00
CA GLY A 46 -3.80 11.43 0.13
C GLY A 46 -2.58 11.14 1.01
N HIS A 47 -1.46 11.83 0.78
CA HIS A 47 -0.23 11.73 1.56
C HIS A 47 0.06 13.01 2.35
N VAL A 48 1.06 12.97 3.23
CA VAL A 48 1.65 14.13 3.89
C VAL A 48 2.89 14.52 3.10
N PRO A 49 2.93 15.70 2.44
CA PRO A 49 4.10 16.13 1.68
C PRO A 49 5.21 16.56 2.65
N VAL A 50 6.44 16.12 2.38
CA VAL A 50 7.64 16.53 3.08
C VAL A 50 8.76 16.83 2.09
N THR A 51 9.72 17.66 2.46
CA THR A 51 10.94 17.85 1.67
C THR A 51 11.91 16.67 1.90
N GLU A 52 12.85 16.45 0.98
CA GLU A 52 13.88 15.42 1.16
C GLU A 52 14.70 15.65 2.45
N ASN A 53 15.05 16.89 2.75
CA ASN A 53 15.80 17.21 3.97
C ASN A 53 14.99 16.87 5.23
N GLN A 54 13.71 17.22 5.26
CA GLN A 54 12.81 16.86 6.37
C GLN A 54 12.69 15.34 6.52
N PHE A 55 12.53 14.64 5.38
CA PHE A 55 12.43 13.18 5.37
C PHE A 55 13.69 12.53 5.96
N HIS A 56 14.87 12.90 5.48
CA HIS A 56 16.12 12.31 5.92
C HIS A 56 16.40 12.63 7.40
N ALA A 57 16.22 13.88 7.83
CA ALA A 57 16.36 14.26 9.24
C ALA A 57 15.43 13.44 10.15
N ARG A 58 14.15 13.29 9.75
CA ARG A 58 13.19 12.48 10.51
C ARG A 58 13.57 10.99 10.53
N ARG A 59 14.05 10.46 9.41
CA ARG A 59 14.51 9.06 9.32
C ARG A 59 15.70 8.78 10.25
N GLU A 60 16.69 9.67 10.31
CA GLU A 60 17.86 9.55 11.20
C GLU A 60 17.48 9.53 12.68
N LEU A 61 16.41 10.24 13.04
CA LEU A 61 15.84 10.25 14.39
C LEU A 61 14.90 9.06 14.67
N GLY A 62 14.80 8.08 13.77
CA GLY A 62 13.90 6.93 13.95
C GLY A 62 12.41 7.26 13.80
N GLY A 63 12.08 8.39 13.16
CA GLY A 63 10.71 8.89 13.02
C GLY A 63 9.85 8.12 12.03
N TYR A 64 10.36 7.02 11.43
CA TYR A 64 9.58 6.13 10.55
C TYR A 64 9.59 4.69 11.03
N LEU A 65 8.42 4.09 11.04
CA LEU A 65 8.23 2.67 11.30
C LEU A 65 8.78 1.83 10.14
N LEU A 66 8.49 2.25 8.91
CA LEU A 66 9.06 1.74 7.65
C LEU A 66 9.36 2.90 6.72
N SER A 67 10.44 2.82 5.95
CA SER A 67 10.74 3.84 4.93
C SER A 67 11.46 3.22 3.73
N TRP A 68 11.24 3.79 2.53
CA TRP A 68 11.87 3.32 1.29
C TRP A 68 11.96 4.40 0.22
N GLY A 69 12.86 4.21 -0.72
CA GLY A 69 12.95 4.98 -1.96
C GLY A 69 12.29 4.26 -3.12
N ALA A 70 11.49 4.95 -3.92
CA ALA A 70 10.93 4.43 -5.17
C ALA A 70 10.60 5.57 -6.13
N HIS A 71 10.85 5.36 -7.42
CA HIS A 71 10.51 6.33 -8.48
C HIS A 71 11.08 7.75 -8.26
N GLY A 72 12.27 7.86 -7.68
CA GLY A 72 12.90 9.15 -7.36
C GLY A 72 12.28 9.88 -6.17
N LEU A 73 11.44 9.22 -5.38
CA LEU A 73 10.79 9.76 -4.18
C LEU A 73 11.11 8.88 -2.96
N TRP A 74 11.01 9.49 -1.79
CA TRP A 74 11.06 8.80 -0.50
C TRP A 74 9.68 8.68 0.11
N TYR A 75 9.43 7.56 0.76
CA TYR A 75 8.18 7.20 1.40
C TYR A 75 8.44 6.76 2.82
N GLY A 76 7.65 7.26 3.76
CA GLY A 76 7.75 6.90 5.17
C GLY A 76 6.39 6.63 5.79
N ILE A 77 6.34 5.62 6.64
CA ILE A 77 5.22 5.34 7.52
C ILE A 77 5.61 5.88 8.90
N PRO A 78 4.91 6.88 9.43
CA PRO A 78 5.26 7.54 10.69
C PRO A 78 5.42 6.55 11.85
N ALA A 79 6.43 6.74 12.70
CA ALA A 79 6.68 5.85 13.83
C ALA A 79 5.60 5.93 14.90
N GLU A 80 4.84 7.02 14.95
CA GLU A 80 3.76 7.26 15.91
C GLU A 80 2.66 6.19 15.87
N ILE A 81 2.46 5.56 14.70
CA ILE A 81 1.47 4.46 14.57
C ILE A 81 1.86 3.19 15.32
N ALA A 82 3.09 3.10 15.84
CA ALA A 82 3.50 2.00 16.71
C ALA A 82 2.64 1.92 18.00
N ALA A 83 2.03 3.02 18.42
CA ALA A 83 1.08 3.03 19.53
C ALA A 83 -0.18 2.22 19.17
N ASP A 84 -0.75 2.46 17.97
CA ASP A 84 -1.92 1.74 17.49
C ASP A 84 -1.66 0.22 17.38
N LEU A 85 -0.45 -0.18 16.95
CA LEU A 85 -0.07 -1.60 16.91
C LEU A 85 0.01 -2.22 18.31
N ARG A 86 0.53 -1.49 19.30
CA ARG A 86 0.58 -1.95 20.70
C ARG A 86 -0.79 -2.06 21.33
N ASP A 87 -1.71 -1.19 20.93
CA ASP A 87 -3.11 -1.22 21.35
C ASP A 87 -3.94 -2.32 20.64
N GLY A 88 -3.28 -3.20 19.85
CA GLY A 88 -3.92 -4.30 19.14
C GLY A 88 -4.65 -3.89 17.85
N ARG A 89 -4.55 -2.64 17.41
CA ARG A 89 -5.23 -2.19 16.20
C ARG A 89 -4.58 -2.74 14.92
N THR A 90 -5.38 -2.99 13.93
CA THR A 90 -4.91 -3.40 12.60
C THR A 90 -4.51 -2.18 11.78
N ILE A 91 -3.23 -2.08 11.44
CA ILE A 91 -2.70 -1.00 10.59
C ILE A 91 -2.65 -1.48 9.15
N VAL A 92 -3.27 -0.74 8.24
CA VAL A 92 -3.32 -1.05 6.79
C VAL A 92 -2.60 0.03 6.00
N VAL A 93 -1.54 -0.33 5.27
CA VAL A 93 -0.73 0.64 4.51
C VAL A 93 -0.39 0.14 3.11
N ASN A 94 -0.46 1.05 2.12
CA ASN A 94 0.11 0.83 0.80
C ASN A 94 1.63 0.96 0.88
N THR A 95 2.37 -0.09 0.51
CA THR A 95 3.84 -0.11 0.55
C THR A 95 4.46 -0.59 -0.76
N SER A 96 5.77 -0.35 -0.88
CA SER A 96 6.58 -1.04 -1.88
C SER A 96 6.88 -2.47 -1.43
N ARG A 97 7.01 -3.36 -2.40
CA ARG A 97 7.49 -4.72 -2.16
C ARG A 97 8.92 -4.77 -1.60
N SER A 98 9.69 -3.71 -1.80
CA SER A 98 11.07 -3.61 -1.30
C SER A 98 11.19 -3.57 0.22
N VAL A 99 10.10 -3.28 0.95
CA VAL A 99 10.12 -3.25 2.43
C VAL A 99 9.59 -4.53 3.08
N ILE A 100 9.20 -5.54 2.30
CA ILE A 100 8.59 -6.76 2.83
C ILE A 100 9.56 -7.49 3.78
N ASP A 101 10.81 -7.67 3.37
CA ASP A 101 11.79 -8.41 4.18
C ASP A 101 12.14 -7.66 5.47
N ASP A 102 12.27 -6.32 5.41
CA ASP A 102 12.42 -5.48 6.60
C ASP A 102 11.19 -5.61 7.51
N ALA A 103 9.99 -5.54 6.95
CA ALA A 103 8.76 -5.70 7.72
C ALA A 103 8.64 -7.10 8.36
N ARG A 104 8.96 -8.16 7.63
CA ARG A 104 8.98 -9.54 8.15
C ARG A 104 9.93 -9.71 9.33
N SER A 105 11.07 -9.05 9.30
CA SER A 105 12.05 -9.11 10.39
C SER A 105 11.60 -8.37 11.65
N ARG A 106 10.67 -7.41 11.52
CA ARG A 106 10.27 -6.49 12.60
C ARG A 106 8.89 -6.76 13.19
N PHE A 107 7.99 -7.37 12.42
CA PHE A 107 6.58 -7.57 12.84
C PHE A 107 6.20 -9.04 12.83
N SER A 108 5.99 -9.62 14.00
CA SER A 108 5.56 -11.03 14.15
C SER A 108 4.16 -11.27 13.57
N ASN A 109 3.24 -10.31 13.74
CA ASN A 109 1.86 -10.38 13.22
C ASN A 109 1.72 -9.58 11.92
N LEU A 110 2.58 -9.90 10.92
CA LEU A 110 2.51 -9.32 9.59
C LEU A 110 1.55 -10.11 8.69
N ARG A 111 0.77 -9.39 7.90
CA ARG A 111 0.04 -9.93 6.75
C ARG A 111 0.31 -9.06 5.53
N ILE A 112 0.39 -9.67 4.38
CA ILE A 112 0.68 -9.00 3.10
C ILE A 112 -0.47 -9.30 2.16
N VAL A 113 -1.20 -8.27 1.74
CA VAL A 113 -2.20 -8.41 0.67
C VAL A 113 -1.52 -8.03 -0.63
N SER A 114 -1.24 -9.04 -1.45
CA SER A 114 -0.65 -8.89 -2.78
C SER A 114 -1.74 -8.70 -3.80
N VAL A 115 -2.00 -7.44 -4.16
CA VAL A 115 -3.01 -7.08 -5.15
C VAL A 115 -2.47 -7.40 -6.54
N ASN A 116 -3.12 -8.35 -7.20
CA ASN A 116 -2.79 -8.79 -8.55
C ASN A 116 -3.87 -8.32 -9.53
N VAL A 117 -3.49 -8.17 -10.77
CA VAL A 117 -4.36 -7.81 -11.88
C VAL A 117 -3.83 -8.46 -13.14
N ASP A 118 -4.71 -8.96 -14.00
CA ASP A 118 -4.30 -9.48 -15.29
C ASP A 118 -3.76 -8.38 -16.22
N ASP A 119 -3.00 -8.79 -17.23
CA ASP A 119 -2.30 -7.86 -18.11
C ASP A 119 -3.26 -6.96 -18.90
N ASP A 120 -4.39 -7.51 -19.36
CA ASP A 120 -5.36 -6.78 -20.19
C ASP A 120 -6.06 -5.71 -19.35
N THR A 121 -6.48 -6.06 -18.13
CA THR A 121 -7.06 -5.13 -17.18
C THR A 121 -6.05 -4.05 -16.76
N LEU A 122 -4.79 -4.43 -16.49
CA LEU A 122 -3.74 -3.47 -16.13
C LEU A 122 -3.46 -2.51 -17.28
N ARG A 123 -3.34 -3.01 -18.51
CA ARG A 123 -3.17 -2.19 -19.72
C ARG A 123 -4.33 -1.20 -19.86
N ALA A 124 -5.56 -1.68 -19.83
CA ALA A 124 -6.75 -0.84 -19.96
C ALA A 124 -6.80 0.29 -18.91
N ARG A 125 -6.40 -0.01 -17.65
CA ARG A 125 -6.34 0.98 -16.57
C ARG A 125 -5.24 2.01 -16.78
N LEU A 126 -4.09 1.62 -17.33
CA LEU A 126 -2.99 2.53 -17.63
C LEU A 126 -3.33 3.43 -18.83
N ASP A 127 -3.91 2.86 -19.88
CA ASP A 127 -4.40 3.60 -21.05
C ASP A 127 -5.44 4.65 -20.66
N ALA A 128 -6.43 4.27 -19.86
CA ALA A 128 -7.48 5.18 -19.39
C ALA A 128 -6.95 6.37 -18.56
N ARG A 129 -5.79 6.22 -17.91
CA ARG A 129 -5.14 7.34 -17.18
C ARG A 129 -4.49 8.36 -18.10
N GLY A 130 -4.09 7.98 -19.31
CA GLY A 130 -3.53 8.83 -20.34
C GLY A 130 -2.23 9.56 -19.95
N ARG A 131 -1.46 9.02 -19.00
CA ARG A 131 -0.23 9.63 -18.47
C ARG A 131 1.04 8.95 -18.99
N GLU A 132 0.91 7.74 -19.48
CA GLU A 132 2.00 6.88 -19.90
C GLU A 132 2.04 6.74 -21.42
N THR A 133 3.25 6.66 -21.97
CA THR A 133 3.48 6.26 -23.36
C THR A 133 3.35 4.74 -23.49
N GLU A 134 3.09 4.23 -24.69
CA GLU A 134 3.03 2.78 -24.98
C GLU A 134 4.26 2.02 -24.46
N LYS A 135 5.45 2.59 -24.63
CA LYS A 135 6.70 2.01 -24.12
C LYS A 135 6.73 1.93 -22.60
N GLN A 136 6.19 2.93 -21.90
CA GLN A 136 6.09 2.92 -20.44
C GLN A 136 5.07 1.89 -19.95
N ILE A 137 3.94 1.73 -20.66
CA ILE A 137 2.94 0.71 -20.36
C ILE A 137 3.56 -0.68 -20.51
N ALA A 138 4.22 -0.97 -21.63
CA ALA A 138 4.88 -2.26 -21.85
C ALA A 138 5.88 -2.60 -20.72
N LEU A 139 6.71 -1.64 -20.31
CA LEU A 139 7.66 -1.82 -19.21
C LEU A 139 6.95 -2.06 -17.85
N ARG A 140 5.79 -1.44 -17.62
CA ARG A 140 5.01 -1.66 -16.39
C ARG A 140 4.38 -3.05 -16.36
N LEU A 141 3.85 -3.53 -17.49
CA LEU A 141 3.34 -4.89 -17.62
C LEU A 141 4.43 -5.92 -17.38
N GLU A 142 5.61 -5.76 -17.98
CA GLU A 142 6.77 -6.63 -17.75
C GLU A 142 7.14 -6.67 -16.26
N ARG A 143 7.24 -5.52 -15.60
CA ARG A 143 7.52 -5.44 -14.16
C ARG A 143 6.41 -6.05 -13.30
N ALA A 144 5.15 -5.97 -13.74
CA ALA A 144 4.04 -6.61 -13.04
C ALA A 144 4.13 -8.13 -13.09
N ARG A 145 4.48 -8.70 -14.25
CA ARG A 145 4.69 -10.15 -14.45
C ARG A 145 5.88 -10.70 -13.67
N ALA A 146 6.98 -9.94 -13.64
CA ALA A 146 8.25 -10.38 -13.04
C ALA A 146 8.21 -10.45 -11.51
N PHE A 147 7.19 -9.89 -10.86
CA PHE A 147 7.23 -9.74 -9.42
C PHE A 147 6.07 -10.44 -8.71
N ARG A 148 6.35 -11.60 -8.18
CA ARG A 148 5.46 -12.33 -7.27
C ARG A 148 5.92 -12.12 -5.82
N VAL A 149 4.95 -11.96 -4.93
CA VAL A 149 5.16 -11.98 -3.48
C VAL A 149 4.60 -13.30 -2.98
N GLU A 150 5.42 -14.08 -2.30
CA GLU A 150 5.09 -15.41 -1.79
C GLU A 150 5.41 -15.51 -0.30
N GLY A 151 4.76 -16.41 0.38
CA GLY A 151 4.96 -16.70 1.80
C GLY A 151 3.67 -17.07 2.51
N PRO A 152 3.74 -17.66 3.71
CA PRO A 152 2.58 -18.05 4.50
C PRO A 152 1.80 -16.83 5.05
N ASP A 153 2.42 -15.67 5.06
CA ASP A 153 1.88 -14.38 5.46
C ASP A 153 1.19 -13.62 4.31
N VAL A 154 1.19 -14.19 3.08
CA VAL A 154 0.72 -13.52 1.86
C VAL A 154 -0.68 -13.98 1.46
N ILE A 155 -1.56 -13.03 1.26
CA ILE A 155 -2.89 -13.22 0.69
C ILE A 155 -2.85 -12.69 -0.74
N GLN A 156 -3.05 -13.57 -1.74
CA GLN A 156 -3.18 -13.18 -3.13
C GLN A 156 -4.56 -12.58 -3.36
N PHE A 157 -4.62 -11.35 -3.83
CA PHE A 157 -5.86 -10.59 -4.02
C PHE A 157 -6.05 -10.21 -5.50
N PRO A 158 -6.81 -11.01 -6.29
CA PRO A 158 -7.14 -10.65 -7.66
C PRO A 158 -8.08 -9.42 -7.71
N ASN A 159 -7.75 -8.43 -8.54
CA ASN A 159 -8.50 -7.18 -8.67
C ASN A 159 -8.86 -6.88 -10.14
N ASP A 160 -9.48 -7.85 -10.80
CA ASP A 160 -9.84 -7.78 -12.22
C ASP A 160 -11.32 -7.39 -12.45
N GLY A 161 -12.12 -7.37 -11.38
CA GLY A 161 -13.57 -7.08 -11.43
C GLY A 161 -13.93 -5.61 -11.20
N SER A 162 -15.20 -5.38 -10.87
CA SER A 162 -15.69 -4.04 -10.51
C SER A 162 -15.06 -3.54 -9.22
N LEU A 163 -14.87 -2.22 -9.13
CA LEU A 163 -14.27 -1.59 -7.95
C LEU A 163 -15.08 -1.88 -6.68
N GLN A 164 -16.40 -1.78 -6.73
CA GLN A 164 -17.24 -2.02 -5.56
C GLN A 164 -17.08 -3.43 -5.02
N ALA A 165 -17.19 -4.45 -5.88
CA ALA A 165 -17.03 -5.85 -5.46
C ALA A 165 -15.62 -6.13 -4.91
N ALA A 166 -14.60 -5.48 -5.47
CA ALA A 166 -13.24 -5.61 -4.98
C ALA A 166 -13.05 -4.94 -3.61
N VAL A 167 -13.65 -3.76 -3.40
CA VAL A 167 -13.63 -3.05 -2.10
C VAL A 167 -14.34 -3.88 -1.03
N ASP A 168 -15.51 -4.45 -1.34
CA ASP A 168 -16.26 -5.28 -0.40
C ASP A 168 -15.42 -6.51 0.04
N ARG A 169 -14.87 -7.26 -0.92
CA ARG A 169 -13.99 -8.41 -0.64
C ARG A 169 -12.72 -8.01 0.14
N PHE A 170 -12.11 -6.87 -0.21
CA PHE A 170 -10.92 -6.39 0.50
C PHE A 170 -11.26 -6.02 1.93
N THR A 171 -12.42 -5.40 2.15
CA THR A 171 -12.91 -5.07 3.50
C THR A 171 -13.15 -6.33 4.33
N ASP A 172 -13.71 -7.39 3.74
CA ASP A 172 -13.92 -8.67 4.44
C ASP A 172 -12.57 -9.31 4.80
N VAL A 173 -11.58 -9.31 3.90
CA VAL A 173 -10.21 -9.75 4.21
C VAL A 173 -9.65 -8.98 5.41
N LEU A 174 -9.84 -7.66 5.48
CA LEU A 174 -9.35 -6.87 6.61
C LEU A 174 -10.07 -7.19 7.93
N ARG A 175 -11.35 -7.52 7.87
CA ARG A 175 -12.12 -7.96 9.06
C ARG A 175 -11.64 -9.31 9.61
N ASP A 176 -11.32 -10.24 8.70
CA ASP A 176 -10.83 -11.58 9.07
C ASP A 176 -9.41 -11.54 9.63
N LEU A 177 -8.63 -10.48 9.31
CA LEU A 177 -7.26 -10.28 9.78
C LEU A 177 -7.16 -9.54 11.13
N LYS A 178 -8.28 -9.22 11.76
CA LYS A 178 -8.25 -8.69 13.13
C LYS A 178 -7.58 -9.69 14.07
N PRO A 179 -6.85 -9.22 15.11
CA PRO A 179 -6.43 -10.10 16.18
C PRO A 179 -7.67 -10.79 16.75
N ALA A 180 -7.60 -12.09 16.97
CA ALA A 180 -8.60 -12.76 17.79
C ALA A 180 -8.53 -12.16 19.21
N ASP A 181 -9.68 -11.83 19.75
CA ASP A 181 -9.84 -11.34 21.13
C ASP A 181 -9.20 -12.31 22.16
#